data_3583894612201bf02ed1be3fc1a106cd
#
_entry.id   3583894612201bf02ed1be3fc1a106cd
#
_cell.length_a   1.000
_cell.length_b   1.000
_cell.length_c   1.000
_cell.angle_alpha   90.00
_cell.angle_beta   90.00
_cell.angle_gamma   90.00
#
_symmetry.space_group_name_H-M   'P 1'
#
loop_
_entity.id
_entity.type
_entity.pdbx_description
1 polymer ?
#
loop_
_entity_poly.entity_id
_entity_poly.type
_entity_poly.pdbx_seq_one_letter_code
_entity_poly.pdbx_strand_id
1 'polypeptide(L)'
;MRWIIEFNFDNDRTIYIQLVDSLKKYIISGKIKPGDRLPSVRDLALMIKVNPNTIQRALSELKDDSLIYTERTNGKFVTCDKEIIAKYKNDLIKKETDFYLSCMNELGLSKKEVIKYLKEED
;
A
#
# COMPACT_ATOMS: atom_id res chain seq x y z
N MET A 1 -3.37 18.73 5.17
CA MET A 1 -2.32 17.71 5.18
C MET A 1 -1.53 17.75 3.88
N ARG A 2 -0.25 17.65 3.99
CA ARG A 2 0.62 17.66 2.82
C ARG A 2 1.02 16.22 2.47
N TRP A 3 0.63 15.77 1.30
CA TRP A 3 1.01 14.46 0.80
C TRP A 3 2.36 14.55 0.09
N ILE A 4 3.32 13.82 0.61
CA ILE A 4 4.59 13.61 -0.08
C ILE A 4 4.57 12.16 -0.52
N ILE A 5 4.18 11.95 -1.78
CA ILE A 5 4.09 10.61 -2.35
C ILE A 5 5.05 10.52 -3.52
N GLU A 6 5.98 9.58 -3.43
CA GLU A 6 6.85 9.25 -4.54
C GLU A 6 6.39 7.90 -5.11
N PHE A 7 5.99 7.93 -6.37
CA PHE A 7 5.59 6.72 -7.08
C PHE A 7 6.60 6.44 -8.18
N ASN A 8 7.29 5.32 -8.04
CA ASN A 8 8.18 4.80 -9.07
C ASN A 8 7.49 3.61 -9.70
N PHE A 9 6.93 3.82 -10.89
CA PHE A 9 6.19 2.78 -11.58
C PHE A 9 7.11 1.90 -12.41
N ASP A 10 6.92 0.62 -12.24
CA ASP A 10 7.58 -0.44 -12.98
C ASP A 10 6.86 -0.63 -14.32
N ASN A 11 7.60 -0.76 -15.40
CA ASN A 11 7.03 -0.92 -16.74
C ASN A 11 6.39 -2.29 -16.97
N ASP A 12 6.74 -3.29 -16.16
CA ASP A 12 6.25 -4.66 -16.33
C ASP A 12 4.89 -4.92 -15.67
N ARG A 13 4.38 -3.95 -14.90
CA ARG A 13 3.11 -4.07 -14.17
C ARG A 13 2.18 -2.95 -14.56
N THR A 14 0.88 -3.21 -14.50
CA THR A 14 -0.10 -2.15 -14.77
C THR A 14 0.01 -1.05 -13.71
N ILE A 15 -0.12 0.18 -14.14
CA ILE A 15 -0.06 1.35 -13.24
C ILE A 15 -1.14 1.24 -12.16
N TYR A 16 -2.32 0.74 -12.53
CA TYR A 16 -3.42 0.54 -11.60
C TYR A 16 -3.03 -0.34 -10.41
N ILE A 17 -2.44 -1.52 -10.68
CA ILE A 17 -2.04 -2.46 -9.63
C ILE A 17 -0.98 -1.83 -8.71
N GLN A 18 0.01 -1.17 -9.31
CA GLN A 18 1.08 -0.52 -8.56
C GLN A 18 0.54 0.62 -7.70
N LEU A 19 -0.41 1.38 -8.23
CA LEU A 19 -1.04 2.47 -7.50
C LEU A 19 -1.82 1.96 -6.28
N VAL A 20 -2.63 0.91 -6.46
CA VAL A 20 -3.37 0.28 -5.36
C VAL A 20 -2.41 -0.21 -4.28
N ASP A 21 -1.37 -0.95 -4.67
CA ASP A 21 -0.38 -1.48 -3.73
C ASP A 21 0.33 -0.38 -2.96
N SER A 22 0.71 0.70 -3.64
CA SER A 22 1.39 1.83 -3.01
C SER A 22 0.49 2.55 -2.01
N LEU A 23 -0.75 2.80 -2.38
CA LEU A 23 -1.71 3.45 -1.48
C LEU A 23 -2.00 2.59 -0.26
N LYS A 24 -2.15 1.29 -0.44
CA LYS A 24 -2.32 0.35 0.69
C LYS A 24 -1.14 0.41 1.64
N LYS A 25 0.09 0.42 1.12
CA LYS A 25 1.29 0.50 1.94
C LYS A 25 1.37 1.80 2.72
N TYR A 26 0.97 2.92 2.12
CA TYR A 26 0.94 4.20 2.81
C TYR A 26 -0.06 4.20 3.97
N ILE A 27 -1.22 3.60 3.77
CA ILE A 27 -2.25 3.49 4.82
C ILE A 27 -1.79 2.54 5.92
N ILE A 28 -1.33 1.36 5.55
CA ILE A 28 -0.93 0.31 6.49
C ILE A 28 0.27 0.72 7.32
N SER A 29 1.24 1.40 6.73
CA SER A 29 2.45 1.85 7.42
C SER A 29 2.22 3.06 8.32
N GLY A 30 1.07 3.71 8.19
CA GLY A 30 0.78 4.92 8.97
C GLY A 30 1.36 6.20 8.39
N LYS A 31 1.93 6.16 7.20
CA LYS A 31 2.39 7.39 6.51
C LYS A 31 1.21 8.30 6.22
N ILE A 32 0.08 7.70 5.86
CA ILE A 32 -1.20 8.38 5.82
C ILE A 32 -1.97 7.87 7.02
N LYS A 33 -2.31 8.77 7.92
CA LYS A 33 -2.85 8.40 9.23
C LYS A 33 -4.34 8.06 9.17
N PRO A 34 -4.83 7.21 10.08
CA PRO A 34 -6.28 6.98 10.20
C PRO A 34 -7.03 8.31 10.35
N GLY A 35 -8.12 8.45 9.60
CA GLY A 35 -8.92 9.66 9.63
C GLY A 35 -8.42 10.78 8.72
N ASP A 36 -7.26 10.65 8.13
CA ASP A 36 -6.73 11.66 7.22
C ASP A 36 -7.60 11.75 5.96
N ARG A 37 -7.80 12.98 5.51
CA ARG A 37 -8.51 13.23 4.25
C ARG A 37 -7.57 13.00 3.09
N LEU A 38 -8.07 12.29 2.08
CA LEU A 38 -7.33 12.07 0.84
C LEU A 38 -7.50 13.28 -0.09
N PRO A 39 -6.49 13.59 -0.91
CA PRO A 39 -6.68 14.55 -1.99
C PRO A 39 -7.78 14.08 -2.93
N SER A 40 -8.37 15.01 -3.67
CA SER A 40 -9.38 14.67 -4.67
C SER A 40 -8.77 13.82 -5.79
N VAL A 41 -9.62 13.12 -6.55
CA VAL A 41 -9.18 12.37 -7.73
C VAL A 41 -8.38 13.26 -8.66
N ARG A 42 -8.87 14.47 -8.89
CA ARG A 42 -8.20 15.44 -9.77
C ARG A 42 -6.81 15.80 -9.25
N ASP A 43 -6.71 16.10 -7.95
CA ASP A 43 -5.44 16.47 -7.34
C ASP A 43 -4.46 15.31 -7.37
N LEU A 44 -4.92 14.11 -7.04
CA LEU A 44 -4.08 12.91 -7.12
C LEU A 44 -3.58 12.67 -8.55
N ALA A 45 -4.45 12.81 -9.53
CA ALA A 45 -4.07 12.63 -10.93
C ALA A 45 -2.98 13.63 -11.34
N LEU A 46 -3.07 14.86 -10.89
CA LEU A 46 -2.05 15.88 -11.18
C LEU A 46 -0.76 15.61 -10.42
N MET A 47 -0.84 15.20 -9.16
CA MET A 47 0.35 14.94 -8.33
C MET A 47 1.14 13.73 -8.81
N ILE A 48 0.43 12.66 -9.17
CA ILE A 48 1.04 11.37 -9.53
C ILE A 48 1.26 11.26 -11.03
N LYS A 49 0.62 12.13 -11.82
CA LYS A 49 0.66 12.12 -13.29
C LYS A 49 0.08 10.83 -13.88
N VAL A 50 -1.08 10.46 -13.37
CA VAL A 50 -1.82 9.27 -13.80
C VAL A 50 -3.22 9.70 -14.23
N ASN A 51 -3.78 9.00 -15.20
CA ASN A 51 -5.13 9.25 -15.69
C ASN A 51 -6.14 9.25 -14.54
N PRO A 52 -7.03 10.26 -14.46
CA PRO A 52 -8.05 10.31 -13.41
C PRO A 52 -8.91 9.05 -13.30
N ASN A 53 -9.20 8.40 -14.42
CA ASN A 53 -9.98 7.16 -14.40
C ASN A 53 -9.25 6.03 -13.68
N THR A 54 -7.94 5.95 -13.84
CA THR A 54 -7.09 4.99 -13.14
C THR A 54 -7.07 5.28 -11.63
N ILE A 55 -6.97 6.55 -11.26
CA ILE A 55 -7.06 6.99 -9.86
C ILE A 55 -8.41 6.58 -9.27
N GLN A 56 -9.50 6.89 -9.98
CA GLN A 56 -10.85 6.57 -9.52
C GLN A 56 -11.03 5.07 -9.29
N ARG A 57 -10.53 4.26 -10.21
CA ARG A 57 -10.60 2.80 -10.10
C ARG A 57 -9.80 2.29 -8.89
N ALA A 58 -8.61 2.84 -8.67
CA ALA A 58 -7.78 2.46 -7.53
C ALA A 58 -8.44 2.82 -6.20
N LEU A 59 -9.02 4.03 -6.11
CA LEU A 59 -9.72 4.46 -4.90
C LEU A 59 -10.97 3.64 -4.65
N SER A 60 -11.67 3.21 -5.70
CA SER A 60 -12.83 2.33 -5.56
C SER A 60 -12.44 0.99 -4.97
N GLU A 61 -11.31 0.43 -5.37
CA GLU A 61 -10.83 -0.81 -4.78
C GLU A 61 -10.49 -0.66 -3.30
N LEU A 62 -9.83 0.44 -2.93
CA LEU A 62 -9.54 0.72 -1.52
C LEU A 62 -10.82 0.88 -0.70
N LYS A 63 -11.84 1.48 -1.28
CA LYS A 63 -13.15 1.62 -0.65
C LYS A 63 -13.82 0.26 -0.45
N ASP A 64 -13.76 -0.61 -1.47
CA ASP A 64 -14.30 -1.97 -1.38
C ASP A 64 -13.59 -2.77 -0.27
N ASP A 65 -12.31 -2.52 -0.06
CA ASP A 65 -11.52 -3.13 1.00
C ASP A 65 -11.73 -2.46 2.36
N SER A 66 -12.57 -1.45 2.42
CA SER A 66 -12.86 -0.66 3.63
C SER A 66 -11.66 0.09 4.22
N LEU A 67 -10.61 0.27 3.43
CA LEU A 67 -9.44 1.05 3.86
C LEU A 67 -9.69 2.55 3.78
N ILE A 68 -10.61 2.98 2.93
CA ILE A 68 -11.07 4.37 2.86
C ILE A 68 -12.59 4.39 2.87
N TYR A 69 -13.14 5.53 3.25
CA TYR A 69 -14.58 5.76 3.20
C TYR A 69 -14.87 7.14 2.61
N THR A 70 -16.07 7.28 2.08
CA THR A 70 -16.50 8.53 1.45
C THR A 70 -17.51 9.23 2.35
N GLU A 71 -17.27 10.50 2.65
CA GLU A 71 -18.26 11.37 3.24
C GLU A 71 -18.85 12.23 2.14
N ARG A 72 -20.17 12.33 2.12
CA ARG A 72 -20.95 12.90 1.03
C ARG A 72 -20.49 14.27 0.56
N THR A 73 -20.15 15.16 1.50
CA THR A 73 -19.77 16.54 1.19
C THR A 73 -18.31 16.85 1.48
N ASN A 74 -17.62 15.96 2.18
CA ASN A 74 -16.27 16.23 2.70
C ASN A 74 -15.16 15.44 2.01
N GLY A 75 -15.51 14.52 1.10
CA GLY A 75 -14.52 13.77 0.33
C GLY A 75 -14.24 12.38 0.89
N LYS A 76 -13.04 11.91 0.65
CA LYS A 76 -12.62 10.56 1.03
C LYS A 76 -11.61 10.61 2.17
N PHE A 77 -11.71 9.66 3.08
CA PHE A 77 -10.90 9.60 4.31
C PHE A 77 -10.37 8.20 4.53
N VAL A 78 -9.20 8.12 5.17
CA VAL A 78 -8.63 6.85 5.60
C VAL A 78 -9.42 6.30 6.78
N THR A 79 -9.69 4.99 6.77
CA THR A 79 -10.44 4.35 7.85
C THR A 79 -9.78 4.58 9.21
N CYS A 80 -10.61 4.73 10.23
CA CYS A 80 -10.16 4.76 11.62
C CYS A 80 -10.23 3.38 12.27
N ASP A 81 -10.69 2.37 11.53
CA ASP A 81 -10.84 1.01 12.05
C ASP A 81 -9.48 0.32 12.10
N LYS A 82 -8.94 0.25 13.32
CA LYS A 82 -7.62 -0.34 13.55
C LYS A 82 -7.57 -1.84 13.24
N GLU A 83 -8.70 -2.53 13.35
CA GLU A 83 -8.76 -3.96 13.06
C GLU A 83 -8.61 -4.23 11.56
N ILE A 84 -9.25 -3.42 10.73
CA ILE A 84 -9.12 -3.53 9.27
C ILE A 84 -7.68 -3.27 8.87
N ILE A 85 -7.08 -2.20 9.37
CA ILE A 85 -5.69 -1.86 9.06
C ILE A 85 -4.75 -2.97 9.52
N ALA A 86 -4.95 -3.50 10.72
CA ALA A 86 -4.12 -4.59 11.25
C ALA A 86 -4.24 -5.85 10.41
N LYS A 87 -5.45 -6.18 9.94
CA LYS A 87 -5.68 -7.34 9.07
C LYS A 87 -4.87 -7.23 7.78
N TYR A 88 -4.98 -6.11 7.09
CA TYR A 88 -4.24 -5.91 5.84
C TYR A 88 -2.75 -5.82 6.07
N LYS A 89 -2.33 -5.25 7.19
CA LYS A 89 -0.92 -5.21 7.58
C LYS A 89 -0.36 -6.62 7.76
N ASN A 90 -1.08 -7.46 8.50
CA ASN A 90 -0.64 -8.83 8.74
C ASN A 90 -0.58 -9.64 7.44
N ASP A 91 -1.57 -9.47 6.56
CA ASP A 91 -1.60 -10.14 5.27
C ASP A 91 -0.40 -9.73 4.41
N LEU A 92 -0.06 -8.43 4.41
CA LEU A 92 1.06 -7.92 3.65
C LEU A 92 2.39 -8.39 4.22
N ILE A 93 2.53 -8.38 5.55
CA ILE A 93 3.75 -8.90 6.22
C ILE A 93 3.98 -10.35 5.83
N LYS A 94 2.92 -11.17 5.87
CA LYS A 94 3.03 -12.57 5.49
C LYS A 94 3.43 -12.72 4.02
N LYS A 95 2.80 -11.99 3.14
CA LYS A 95 3.08 -12.02 1.70
C LYS A 95 4.54 -11.64 1.41
N GLU A 96 5.01 -10.54 1.97
CA GLU A 96 6.38 -10.07 1.77
C GLU A 96 7.41 -11.02 2.38
N THR A 97 7.10 -11.57 3.56
CA THR A 97 7.97 -12.54 4.22
C THR A 97 8.10 -13.81 3.40
N ASP A 98 6.97 -14.34 2.94
CA ASP A 98 6.97 -15.57 2.12
C ASP A 98 7.73 -15.36 0.82
N PHE A 99 7.59 -14.19 0.22
CA PHE A 99 8.32 -13.83 -1.01
C PHE A 99 9.83 -13.79 -0.75
N TYR A 100 10.24 -13.12 0.32
CA TYR A 100 11.66 -13.03 0.69
C TYR A 100 12.26 -14.41 0.94
N LEU A 101 11.55 -15.26 1.70
CA LEU A 101 12.01 -16.62 1.97
C LEU A 101 12.09 -17.47 0.70
N SER A 102 11.16 -17.28 -0.22
CA SER A 102 11.18 -17.95 -1.51
C SER A 102 12.43 -17.57 -2.31
N CYS A 103 12.77 -16.29 -2.34
CA CYS A 103 13.98 -15.81 -3.02
C CYS A 103 15.24 -16.41 -2.38
N MET A 104 15.28 -16.49 -1.05
CA MET A 104 16.43 -17.07 -0.34
C MET A 104 16.54 -18.56 -0.60
N ASN A 105 15.40 -19.24 -0.67
CA ASN A 105 15.37 -20.66 -0.99
C ASN A 105 15.93 -20.95 -2.39
N GLU A 106 15.66 -20.08 -3.35
CA GLU A 106 16.23 -20.17 -4.69
C GLU A 106 17.75 -20.06 -4.68
N LEU A 107 18.31 -19.36 -3.69
CA LEU A 107 19.76 -19.25 -3.50
C LEU A 107 20.34 -20.40 -2.69
N GLY A 108 19.51 -21.36 -2.30
CA GLY A 108 19.94 -22.53 -1.55
C GLY A 108 19.94 -22.35 -0.04
N LEU A 109 19.35 -21.27 0.46
CA LEU A 109 19.27 -21.00 1.90
C LEU A 109 17.99 -21.55 2.51
N SER A 110 18.12 -22.29 3.61
CA SER A 110 16.98 -22.70 4.42
C SER A 110 16.49 -21.53 5.29
N LYS A 111 15.28 -21.64 5.80
CA LYS A 111 14.73 -20.63 6.72
C LYS A 111 15.65 -20.44 7.94
N LYS A 112 16.19 -21.52 8.47
CA LYS A 112 17.11 -21.49 9.61
C LYS A 112 18.36 -20.68 9.30
N GLU A 113 18.91 -20.86 8.10
CA GLU A 113 20.08 -20.10 7.66
C GLU A 113 19.74 -18.61 7.46
N VAL A 114 18.56 -18.32 6.94
CA VAL A 114 18.10 -16.94 6.78
C VAL A 114 17.98 -16.24 8.15
N ILE A 115 17.41 -16.93 9.13
CA ILE A 115 17.25 -16.39 10.48
C ILE A 115 18.64 -16.06 11.07
N LYS A 116 19.61 -16.97 10.90
CA LYS A 116 20.97 -16.73 11.36
C LYS A 116 21.59 -15.51 10.70
N TYR A 117 21.43 -15.41 9.38
CA TYR A 117 21.95 -14.26 8.62
C TYR A 117 21.35 -12.94 9.12
N LEU A 118 20.03 -12.90 9.32
CA LEU A 118 19.35 -11.71 9.78
C LEU A 118 19.80 -11.29 11.19
N LYS A 119 20.11 -12.24 12.05
CA LYS A 119 20.62 -11.92 13.40
C LYS A 119 22.04 -11.37 13.38
N GLU A 120 22.84 -11.76 12.42
CA GLU A 120 24.24 -11.31 12.28
C GLU A 120 24.33 -9.97 11.55
N GLU A 121 23.32 -9.61 10.78
CA GLU A 121 23.28 -8.43 9.92
C GLU A 121 22.72 -7.22 10.69
N ASP A 122 23.33 -6.84 11.70
CA ASP A 122 22.82 -5.75 12.52
C ASP A 122 23.26 -4.36 12.03
#